data_6c140df811cbc35fc52703a1bd662fb3
#
_entry.id   6c140df811cbc35fc52703a1bd662fb3
#
_cell.length_a   1.000
_cell.length_b   1.000
_cell.length_c   1.000
_cell.angle_alpha   90.00
_cell.angle_beta   90.00
_cell.angle_gamma   90.00
#
_symmetry.space_group_name_H-M   'P 1'
#
loop_
_entity.id
_entity.type
_entity.pdbx_description
1 polymer ?
#
loop_
_entity_poly.entity_id
_entity_poly.type
_entity_poly.pdbx_seq_one_letter_code
_entity_poly.pdbx_strand_id
1 'polypeptide(L)'
;MKIPQIISRNVIEAYRCSNETKLLPIEINRSIQSDNENWDENIVPELRKISLNILAENWIINPVLDELENSADRDELLELLSTNIPLDIIIKKIPDECYWSRAAKARWQYNNPGEHGNSWRRLYCERHLAEFIEKMDNDDYHKNECDKLIDLVAPYIKILNIRSLIPFIYPVKVFHQDDDDINLTPELMTVHHVQFENILIKLPELCEIHINFGVIYMNDGFEWRDFEFSVEDCLSLGKGIKNSLKLVKITITRSNLDQPRVAALLHGVVIQVLDLSHCKLGDTGAHAIGEFLRIHKRIKELHLVNNGIGPNGLAGIVHGLLQDSSAPLKYLNLRLNPLRDEGGVHICALLLRISSLEKLNVSGCCFNTETGLGLAEVLSSGFMKILYLSLNLSNNDLGHIAGEAFNIAIKNCKKIVELDMRMCNFKKESEFLISKNITRNKEEMSRKKGRSEYERRRSSAFIPLRAKSLLPPAGFEDVQKPQQPTIGVHFLNDNLNVHFDDDNSSTITF
;
A
#
# COMPACT_ATOMS: atom_id res chain seq x y z
N MET A 1 -9.28 -44.70 0.71
CA MET A 1 -9.60 -44.99 2.12
C MET A 1 -8.37 -45.60 2.80
N LYS A 2 -7.81 -45.01 3.86
CA LYS A 2 -6.75 -45.62 4.66
C LYS A 2 -7.43 -46.59 5.61
N ILE A 3 -7.18 -47.89 5.42
CA ILE A 3 -7.71 -48.93 6.29
C ILE A 3 -7.02 -48.79 7.65
N PRO A 4 -7.75 -48.71 8.79
CA PRO A 4 -7.15 -48.62 10.11
C PRO A 4 -6.25 -49.85 10.35
N GLN A 5 -5.04 -49.66 10.88
CA GLN A 5 -4.06 -50.70 11.13
C GLN A 5 -4.51 -51.73 12.19
N ILE A 6 -5.63 -51.50 12.87
CA ILE A 6 -6.18 -52.31 13.96
C ILE A 6 -7.09 -53.46 13.45
N ILE A 7 -7.51 -53.42 12.19
CA ILE A 7 -8.37 -54.46 11.63
C ILE A 7 -7.54 -55.61 11.13
N SER A 8 -7.79 -56.82 11.63
CA SER A 8 -7.05 -58.02 11.23
C SER A 8 -7.26 -58.33 9.75
N ARG A 9 -6.23 -58.84 9.09
CA ARG A 9 -6.25 -59.20 7.67
C ARG A 9 -7.40 -60.14 7.29
N ASN A 10 -7.75 -61.05 8.17
CA ASN A 10 -8.85 -62.00 7.97
C ASN A 10 -10.21 -61.30 7.93
N VAL A 11 -10.40 -60.26 8.73
CA VAL A 11 -11.63 -59.44 8.69
C VAL A 11 -11.72 -58.66 7.39
N ILE A 12 -10.62 -58.09 6.92
CA ILE A 12 -10.57 -57.38 5.65
C ILE A 12 -10.86 -58.31 4.48
N GLU A 13 -10.36 -59.56 4.53
CA GLU A 13 -10.61 -60.57 3.49
C GLU A 13 -12.06 -61.07 3.50
N ALA A 14 -12.67 -61.22 4.69
CA ALA A 14 -14.08 -61.59 4.81
C ALA A 14 -15.06 -60.57 4.20
N TYR A 15 -14.68 -59.28 4.17
CA TYR A 15 -15.49 -58.18 3.58
C TYR A 15 -15.03 -57.82 2.17
N ARG A 16 -14.10 -58.55 1.55
CA ARG A 16 -13.78 -58.36 0.13
C ARG A 16 -14.93 -58.77 -0.74
N CYS A 17 -15.31 -57.89 -1.66
CA CYS A 17 -16.28 -58.24 -2.70
C CYS A 17 -15.80 -59.46 -3.49
N SER A 18 -16.71 -60.39 -3.84
CA SER A 18 -16.43 -61.49 -4.76
C SER A 18 -15.94 -60.95 -6.13
N ASN A 19 -15.18 -61.76 -6.87
CA ASN A 19 -14.73 -61.35 -8.19
C ASN A 19 -15.90 -61.08 -9.16
N GLU A 20 -17.02 -61.77 -8.96
CA GLU A 20 -18.26 -61.54 -9.72
C GLU A 20 -18.85 -60.17 -9.41
N THR A 21 -18.85 -59.72 -8.17
CA THR A 21 -19.33 -58.37 -7.77
C THR A 21 -18.44 -57.26 -8.33
N LYS A 22 -17.10 -57.53 -8.49
CA LYS A 22 -16.19 -56.56 -9.11
C LYS A 22 -16.37 -56.41 -10.63
N LEU A 23 -16.93 -57.42 -11.28
CA LEU A 23 -17.21 -57.39 -12.73
C LEU A 23 -18.56 -56.77 -13.05
N LEU A 24 -19.40 -56.47 -12.06
CA LEU A 24 -20.64 -55.78 -12.30
C LEU A 24 -20.34 -54.37 -12.79
N PRO A 25 -21.02 -53.89 -13.85
CA PRO A 25 -20.84 -52.52 -14.30
C PRO A 25 -21.12 -51.57 -13.14
N ILE A 26 -20.19 -50.65 -12.88
CA ILE A 26 -20.36 -49.57 -11.91
C ILE A 26 -21.40 -48.62 -12.53
N GLU A 27 -22.65 -48.83 -12.18
CA GLU A 27 -23.66 -47.79 -12.45
C GLU A 27 -23.21 -46.53 -11.64
N ILE A 28 -23.29 -45.40 -12.32
CA ILE A 28 -22.82 -44.10 -11.79
C ILE A 28 -23.46 -43.74 -10.43
N ASN A 29 -24.58 -44.39 -10.10
CA ASN A 29 -25.34 -44.18 -8.86
C ASN A 29 -25.12 -45.26 -7.80
N ARG A 30 -24.10 -46.13 -7.93
CA ARG A 30 -23.75 -47.07 -6.86
C ARG A 30 -22.89 -46.37 -5.81
N SER A 31 -23.52 -45.66 -4.91
CA SER A 31 -22.93 -45.34 -3.62
C SER A 31 -23.02 -46.56 -2.69
N ILE A 32 -22.00 -46.72 -1.84
CA ILE A 32 -22.14 -47.61 -0.67
C ILE A 32 -23.35 -47.04 0.11
N GLN A 33 -24.25 -47.93 0.60
CA GLN A 33 -25.48 -47.47 1.25
C GLN A 33 -25.28 -46.42 2.35
N SER A 34 -24.11 -46.46 3.03
CA SER A 34 -23.69 -45.46 4.02
C SER A 34 -23.27 -44.11 3.44
N ASP A 35 -23.00 -44.01 2.10
CA ASP A 35 -22.58 -42.79 1.42
C ASP A 35 -23.71 -42.24 0.51
N ASN A 36 -24.90 -42.81 0.59
CA ASN A 36 -26.06 -42.37 -0.21
C ASN A 36 -26.80 -41.29 0.61
N GLU A 37 -26.71 -40.05 0.15
CA GLU A 37 -27.41 -38.90 0.77
C GLU A 37 -28.92 -39.15 0.96
N ASN A 38 -29.58 -39.86 0.02
CA ASN A 38 -30.99 -40.23 0.15
C ASN A 38 -31.30 -41.22 1.28
N TRP A 39 -30.30 -41.92 1.80
CA TRP A 39 -30.46 -42.80 2.95
C TRP A 39 -30.45 -42.00 4.26
N ASP A 40 -29.67 -40.91 4.32
CA ASP A 40 -29.63 -40.03 5.46
C ASP A 40 -30.91 -39.20 5.59
N GLU A 41 -31.66 -38.96 4.48
CA GLU A 41 -32.94 -38.25 4.51
C GLU A 41 -34.03 -38.98 5.31
N ASN A 42 -33.92 -40.30 5.45
CA ASN A 42 -34.90 -41.12 6.18
C ASN A 42 -34.41 -41.53 7.59
N ILE A 43 -33.20 -41.14 7.96
CA ILE A 43 -32.66 -41.40 9.30
C ILE A 43 -32.85 -40.14 10.15
N VAL A 44 -33.52 -40.30 11.30
CA VAL A 44 -33.61 -39.18 12.26
C VAL A 44 -32.20 -38.83 12.72
N PRO A 45 -31.73 -37.59 12.47
CA PRO A 45 -30.40 -37.17 12.90
C PRO A 45 -30.25 -37.25 14.42
N GLU A 46 -29.03 -37.35 14.92
CA GLU A 46 -28.75 -37.25 16.35
C GLU A 46 -29.35 -35.96 16.94
N LEU A 47 -29.87 -36.05 18.16
CA LEU A 47 -30.46 -34.90 18.87
C LEU A 47 -29.53 -33.69 18.89
N ARG A 48 -28.22 -33.93 19.03
CA ARG A 48 -27.18 -32.91 18.96
C ARG A 48 -27.21 -32.14 17.62
N LYS A 49 -27.27 -32.85 16.50
CA LYS A 49 -27.29 -32.26 15.16
C LYS A 49 -28.59 -31.50 14.90
N ILE A 50 -29.73 -32.05 15.33
CA ILE A 50 -31.03 -31.36 15.25
C ILE A 50 -30.98 -30.04 16.04
N SER A 51 -30.44 -30.07 17.26
CA SER A 51 -30.31 -28.89 18.11
C SER A 51 -29.44 -27.81 17.47
N LEU A 52 -28.27 -28.17 16.90
CA LEU A 52 -27.40 -27.24 16.21
C LEU A 52 -28.02 -26.62 14.97
N ASN A 53 -28.80 -27.41 14.20
CA ASN A 53 -29.54 -26.88 13.05
C ASN A 53 -30.60 -25.85 13.48
N ILE A 54 -31.36 -26.15 14.53
CA ILE A 54 -32.36 -25.22 15.07
C ILE A 54 -31.69 -23.93 15.61
N LEU A 55 -30.52 -24.04 16.24
CA LEU A 55 -29.73 -22.86 16.66
C LEU A 55 -29.26 -22.06 15.46
N ALA A 56 -28.80 -22.71 14.39
CA ALA A 56 -28.36 -22.04 13.17
C ALA A 56 -29.49 -21.32 12.46
N GLU A 57 -30.68 -21.95 12.35
CA GLU A 57 -31.86 -21.34 11.73
C GLU A 57 -32.38 -20.13 12.51
N ASN A 58 -32.32 -20.18 13.84
CA ASN A 58 -32.78 -19.11 14.71
C ASN A 58 -31.70 -18.13 15.15
N TRP A 59 -30.48 -18.23 14.55
CA TRP A 59 -29.31 -17.42 14.94
C TRP A 59 -29.56 -15.91 14.93
N ILE A 60 -30.32 -15.41 13.96
CA ILE A 60 -30.60 -13.97 13.84
C ILE A 60 -31.41 -13.47 15.06
N ILE A 61 -32.31 -14.30 15.61
CA ILE A 61 -33.14 -13.94 16.72
C ILE A 61 -32.41 -14.11 18.06
N ASN A 62 -31.64 -15.19 18.16
CA ASN A 62 -30.89 -15.53 19.36
C ASN A 62 -29.47 -16.01 19.03
N PRO A 63 -28.51 -15.09 18.85
CA PRO A 63 -27.13 -15.43 18.52
C PRO A 63 -26.40 -16.03 19.73
N VAL A 64 -26.40 -17.35 19.82
CA VAL A 64 -25.79 -18.16 20.90
C VAL A 64 -24.47 -18.75 20.34
N LEU A 65 -23.34 -18.36 20.87
CA LEU A 65 -22.03 -18.97 20.55
C LEU A 65 -21.21 -19.19 21.83
N ASP A 66 -21.14 -18.15 22.67
CA ASP A 66 -20.31 -18.17 23.87
C ASP A 66 -20.93 -19.10 24.97
N GLU A 67 -22.21 -19.33 24.90
CA GLU A 67 -22.96 -20.20 25.81
C GLU A 67 -22.73 -21.70 25.53
N LEU A 68 -22.19 -22.06 24.35
CA LEU A 68 -21.83 -23.43 24.04
C LEU A 68 -20.48 -23.77 24.69
N GLU A 69 -20.51 -24.67 25.68
CA GLU A 69 -19.28 -25.07 26.39
C GLU A 69 -18.34 -25.91 25.53
N ASN A 70 -18.90 -26.74 24.64
CA ASN A 70 -18.14 -27.66 23.79
C ASN A 70 -17.60 -26.93 22.53
N SER A 71 -16.31 -26.93 22.33
CA SER A 71 -15.66 -26.33 21.16
C SER A 71 -16.11 -26.99 19.85
N ALA A 72 -16.31 -28.32 19.82
CA ALA A 72 -16.76 -29.01 18.64
C ALA A 72 -18.18 -28.60 18.20
N ASP A 73 -19.06 -28.26 19.16
CA ASP A 73 -20.39 -27.77 18.86
C ASP A 73 -20.36 -26.32 18.33
N ARG A 74 -19.43 -25.50 18.83
CA ARG A 74 -19.20 -24.15 18.30
C ARG A 74 -18.70 -24.20 16.85
N ASP A 75 -17.72 -25.04 16.58
CA ASP A 75 -17.14 -25.20 15.24
C ASP A 75 -18.20 -25.68 14.25
N GLU A 76 -18.99 -26.72 14.61
CA GLU A 76 -20.05 -27.23 13.79
C GLU A 76 -21.18 -26.19 13.57
N LEU A 77 -21.57 -25.46 14.62
CA LEU A 77 -22.54 -24.39 14.49
C LEU A 77 -22.05 -23.29 13.54
N LEU A 78 -20.77 -22.87 13.66
CA LEU A 78 -20.17 -21.89 12.75
C LEU A 78 -20.17 -22.36 11.29
N GLU A 79 -20.01 -23.66 11.04
CA GLU A 79 -20.12 -24.23 9.70
C GLU A 79 -21.56 -24.25 9.17
N LEU A 80 -22.54 -24.45 10.02
CA LEU A 80 -23.97 -24.47 9.65
C LEU A 80 -24.54 -23.07 9.43
N LEU A 81 -23.96 -22.03 10.06
CA LEU A 81 -24.45 -20.65 9.93
C LEU A 81 -24.47 -20.18 8.48
N SER A 82 -25.55 -19.53 8.08
CA SER A 82 -25.65 -18.87 6.78
C SER A 82 -24.60 -17.77 6.62
N THR A 83 -24.05 -17.63 5.40
CA THR A 83 -23.14 -16.53 5.04
C THR A 83 -23.86 -15.20 4.79
N ASN A 84 -25.20 -15.20 4.78
CA ASN A 84 -26.05 -14.03 4.48
C ASN A 84 -26.63 -13.37 5.74
N ILE A 85 -26.11 -13.68 6.93
CA ILE A 85 -26.55 -13.04 8.17
C ILE A 85 -26.13 -11.56 8.15
N PRO A 86 -26.98 -10.63 8.64
CA PRO A 86 -26.65 -9.21 8.70
C PRO A 86 -25.36 -8.92 9.45
N LEU A 87 -24.56 -7.98 8.91
CA LEU A 87 -23.22 -7.69 9.41
C LEU A 87 -23.22 -7.18 10.86
N ASP A 88 -24.23 -6.42 11.26
CA ASP A 88 -24.36 -5.86 12.61
C ASP A 88 -24.50 -6.92 13.72
N ILE A 89 -25.01 -8.10 13.36
CA ILE A 89 -25.10 -9.26 14.25
C ILE A 89 -23.77 -10.02 14.30
N ILE A 90 -23.26 -10.41 13.12
CA ILE A 90 -22.09 -11.29 13.04
C ILE A 90 -20.80 -10.62 13.54
N ILE A 91 -20.63 -9.32 13.27
CA ILE A 91 -19.40 -8.59 13.63
C ILE A 91 -19.17 -8.53 15.15
N LYS A 92 -20.24 -8.55 15.93
CA LYS A 92 -20.18 -8.51 17.40
C LYS A 92 -20.04 -9.88 18.03
N LYS A 93 -20.61 -10.92 17.39
CA LYS A 93 -20.80 -12.24 17.96
C LYS A 93 -19.83 -13.30 17.43
N ILE A 94 -19.32 -13.15 16.21
CA ILE A 94 -18.48 -14.15 15.57
C ILE A 94 -17.05 -13.63 15.42
N PRO A 95 -16.12 -14.01 16.31
CA PRO A 95 -14.70 -13.67 16.18
C PRO A 95 -13.95 -14.61 15.24
N ASP A 96 -14.53 -15.77 14.89
CA ASP A 96 -13.87 -16.88 14.20
C ASP A 96 -13.56 -16.58 12.73
N GLU A 97 -12.29 -16.73 12.35
CA GLU A 97 -11.80 -16.45 11.00
C GLU A 97 -12.31 -17.44 9.94
N CYS A 98 -12.70 -18.67 10.34
CA CYS A 98 -13.22 -19.68 9.40
C CYS A 98 -14.59 -19.24 8.87
N TYR A 99 -15.46 -18.71 9.72
CA TYR A 99 -16.73 -18.14 9.27
C TYR A 99 -16.52 -16.99 8.30
N TRP A 100 -15.64 -16.04 8.63
CA TRP A 100 -15.34 -14.89 7.77
C TRP A 100 -14.70 -15.30 6.44
N SER A 101 -13.87 -16.36 6.44
CA SER A 101 -13.33 -16.95 5.21
C SER A 101 -14.43 -17.49 4.30
N ARG A 102 -15.39 -18.22 4.88
CA ARG A 102 -16.53 -18.78 4.16
C ARG A 102 -17.44 -17.68 3.62
N ALA A 103 -17.78 -16.69 4.45
CA ALA A 103 -18.59 -15.54 4.05
C ALA A 103 -17.91 -14.71 2.93
N ALA A 104 -16.60 -14.48 3.01
CA ALA A 104 -15.85 -13.78 1.97
C ALA A 104 -15.80 -14.57 0.66
N LYS A 105 -15.57 -15.89 0.70
CA LYS A 105 -15.53 -16.74 -0.48
C LYS A 105 -16.90 -16.90 -1.15
N ALA A 106 -17.98 -16.87 -0.37
CA ALA A 106 -19.34 -16.92 -0.91
C ALA A 106 -19.70 -15.62 -1.68
N ARG A 107 -19.14 -14.48 -1.24
CA ARG A 107 -19.44 -13.17 -1.84
C ARG A 107 -18.50 -12.77 -2.96
N TRP A 108 -17.20 -13.08 -2.86
CA TRP A 108 -16.18 -12.66 -3.81
C TRP A 108 -15.37 -13.83 -4.34
N GLN A 109 -15.14 -13.84 -5.64
CA GLN A 109 -14.40 -14.90 -6.33
C GLN A 109 -12.91 -14.92 -5.96
N TYR A 110 -12.29 -13.73 -5.81
CA TYR A 110 -10.85 -13.59 -5.51
C TYR A 110 -10.66 -12.95 -4.15
N ASN A 111 -9.93 -13.62 -3.28
CA ASN A 111 -9.69 -13.17 -1.92
C ASN A 111 -8.22 -13.35 -1.56
N ASN A 112 -7.57 -12.29 -1.07
CA ASN A 112 -6.21 -12.30 -0.59
C ASN A 112 -6.12 -11.75 0.84
N PRO A 113 -6.26 -12.57 1.88
CA PRO A 113 -6.19 -12.10 3.26
C PRO A 113 -4.80 -11.55 3.63
N GLY A 114 -3.73 -11.91 2.88
CA GLY A 114 -2.38 -11.39 3.11
C GLY A 114 -2.29 -9.86 3.02
N GLU A 115 -3.03 -9.24 2.11
CA GLU A 115 -3.13 -7.78 1.98
C GLU A 115 -3.87 -7.13 3.15
N HIS A 116 -4.71 -7.91 3.84
CA HIS A 116 -5.53 -7.48 4.97
C HIS A 116 -4.98 -7.96 6.32
N GLY A 117 -3.66 -8.19 6.42
CA GLY A 117 -3.00 -8.63 7.65
C GLY A 117 -3.34 -10.06 8.07
N ASN A 118 -3.63 -10.93 7.12
CA ASN A 118 -4.05 -12.33 7.29
C ASN A 118 -5.35 -12.51 8.09
N SER A 119 -6.21 -11.50 8.16
CA SER A 119 -7.53 -11.56 8.80
C SER A 119 -8.64 -11.53 7.75
N TRP A 120 -9.44 -12.59 7.71
CA TRP A 120 -10.62 -12.69 6.84
C TRP A 120 -11.73 -11.74 7.28
N ARG A 121 -11.87 -11.53 8.59
CA ARG A 121 -12.80 -10.57 9.15
C ARG A 121 -12.50 -9.16 8.68
N ARG A 122 -11.22 -8.76 8.74
CA ARG A 122 -10.77 -7.47 8.27
C ARG A 122 -10.98 -7.34 6.76
N LEU A 123 -10.60 -8.34 5.96
CA LEU A 123 -10.85 -8.37 4.52
C LEU A 123 -12.33 -8.15 4.21
N TYR A 124 -13.21 -8.87 4.92
CA TYR A 124 -14.66 -8.75 4.71
C TYR A 124 -15.17 -7.33 5.01
N CYS A 125 -14.79 -6.76 6.16
CA CYS A 125 -15.21 -5.42 6.56
C CYS A 125 -14.69 -4.32 5.61
N GLU A 126 -13.41 -4.37 5.23
CA GLU A 126 -12.79 -3.40 4.31
C GLU A 126 -13.44 -3.45 2.92
N ARG A 127 -13.69 -4.64 2.38
CA ARG A 127 -14.36 -4.78 1.07
C ARG A 127 -15.83 -4.45 1.12
N HIS A 128 -16.51 -4.80 2.20
CA HIS A 128 -17.93 -4.48 2.37
C HIS A 128 -18.16 -2.97 2.41
N LEU A 129 -17.33 -2.23 3.16
CA LEU A 129 -17.40 -0.77 3.21
C LEU A 129 -17.09 -0.15 1.83
N ALA A 130 -16.05 -0.64 1.15
CA ALA A 130 -15.69 -0.15 -0.17
C ALA A 130 -16.83 -0.35 -1.17
N GLU A 131 -17.41 -1.56 -1.24
CA GLU A 131 -18.57 -1.84 -2.12
C GLU A 131 -19.81 -1.01 -1.78
N PHE A 132 -20.04 -0.73 -0.49
CA PHE A 132 -21.13 0.14 -0.07
C PHE A 132 -20.94 1.54 -0.63
N ILE A 133 -19.72 2.10 -0.53
CA ILE A 133 -19.39 3.42 -1.07
C ILE A 133 -19.51 3.43 -2.61
N GLU A 134 -19.03 2.37 -3.28
CA GLU A 134 -19.07 2.25 -4.74
C GLU A 134 -20.49 2.16 -5.31
N LYS A 135 -21.43 1.57 -4.55
CA LYS A 135 -22.82 1.33 -4.98
C LYS A 135 -23.80 2.37 -4.43
N MET A 136 -23.32 3.32 -3.66
CA MET A 136 -24.16 4.32 -3.04
C MET A 136 -24.73 5.25 -4.12
N ASP A 137 -26.05 5.32 -4.21
CA ASP A 137 -26.78 6.18 -5.14
C ASP A 137 -26.89 7.61 -4.58
N ASN A 138 -26.97 8.58 -5.47
CA ASN A 138 -27.14 9.98 -5.10
C ASN A 138 -28.46 10.28 -4.40
N ASP A 139 -29.53 9.64 -4.88
CA ASP A 139 -30.88 9.83 -4.34
C ASP A 139 -31.06 9.09 -3.02
N ASP A 140 -30.23 8.06 -2.79
CA ASP A 140 -30.26 7.18 -1.62
C ASP A 140 -29.12 7.44 -0.64
N TYR A 141 -28.44 8.61 -0.71
CA TYR A 141 -27.46 8.97 0.28
C TYR A 141 -28.09 9.07 1.67
N HIS A 142 -28.46 7.95 2.21
CA HIS A 142 -28.87 7.81 3.61
C HIS A 142 -27.62 7.93 4.48
N LYS A 143 -27.24 9.18 4.76
CA LYS A 143 -26.13 9.47 5.68
C LYS A 143 -26.20 8.63 6.95
N ASN A 144 -27.39 8.35 7.42
CA ASN A 144 -27.63 7.51 8.58
C ASN A 144 -27.22 6.05 8.40
N GLU A 145 -27.38 5.47 7.21
CA GLU A 145 -26.98 4.08 6.93
C GLU A 145 -25.48 3.96 6.75
N CYS A 146 -24.88 4.88 6.01
CA CYS A 146 -23.43 4.99 5.87
C CYS A 146 -22.77 5.16 7.24
N ASP A 147 -23.27 6.08 8.06
CA ASP A 147 -22.74 6.36 9.38
C ASP A 147 -22.84 5.13 10.32
N LYS A 148 -23.99 4.42 10.32
CA LYS A 148 -24.15 3.18 11.10
C LYS A 148 -23.18 2.08 10.66
N LEU A 149 -23.01 1.91 9.33
CA LEU A 149 -22.08 0.93 8.80
C LEU A 149 -20.65 1.28 9.18
N ILE A 150 -20.24 2.54 9.03
CA ILE A 150 -18.89 2.99 9.38
C ILE A 150 -18.63 2.77 10.86
N ASP A 151 -19.52 3.20 11.74
CA ASP A 151 -19.39 3.05 13.19
C ASP A 151 -19.23 1.56 13.61
N LEU A 152 -19.86 0.65 12.84
CA LEU A 152 -19.78 -0.79 13.07
C LEU A 152 -18.43 -1.38 12.64
N VAL A 153 -17.91 -0.96 11.48
CA VAL A 153 -16.71 -1.57 10.87
C VAL A 153 -15.42 -0.80 11.14
N ALA A 154 -15.49 0.44 11.64
CA ALA A 154 -14.34 1.33 11.83
C ALA A 154 -13.12 0.68 12.53
N PRO A 155 -13.26 -0.16 13.57
CA PRO A 155 -12.11 -0.80 14.20
C PRO A 155 -11.33 -1.76 13.31
N TYR A 156 -11.93 -2.23 12.22
CA TYR A 156 -11.36 -3.21 11.29
C TYR A 156 -10.83 -2.59 10.02
N ILE A 157 -11.12 -1.30 9.75
CA ILE A 157 -10.73 -0.63 8.51
C ILE A 157 -9.33 -0.03 8.65
N LYS A 158 -8.36 -0.67 8.03
CA LYS A 158 -6.98 -0.15 7.87
C LYS A 158 -6.66 0.21 6.44
N ILE A 159 -7.32 -0.42 5.48
CA ILE A 159 -7.20 -0.15 4.05
C ILE A 159 -8.59 0.13 3.50
N LEU A 160 -8.77 1.27 2.84
CA LEU A 160 -9.97 1.58 2.10
C LEU A 160 -9.62 1.58 0.60
N ASN A 161 -10.14 0.60 -0.15
CA ASN A 161 -9.85 0.43 -1.56
C ASN A 161 -11.13 0.55 -2.39
N ILE A 162 -11.37 1.76 -2.90
CA ILE A 162 -12.50 2.09 -3.76
C ILE A 162 -12.06 1.94 -5.21
N ARG A 163 -12.61 0.94 -5.90
CA ARG A 163 -12.18 0.55 -7.25
C ARG A 163 -12.85 1.36 -8.35
N SER A 164 -14.05 1.85 -8.08
CA SER A 164 -14.82 2.62 -9.04
C SER A 164 -15.65 3.64 -8.30
N LEU A 165 -15.38 4.91 -8.54
CA LEU A 165 -16.17 6.01 -8.04
C LEU A 165 -16.64 6.81 -9.26
N ILE A 166 -17.90 6.60 -9.64
CA ILE A 166 -18.48 7.20 -10.83
C ILE A 166 -19.05 8.56 -10.45
N PRO A 167 -18.69 9.65 -11.16
CA PRO A 167 -19.32 10.95 -10.95
C PRO A 167 -20.82 10.84 -11.28
N PHE A 168 -21.60 11.67 -10.59
CA PHE A 168 -23.04 11.73 -10.81
C PHE A 168 -23.33 12.18 -12.26
N ILE A 169 -24.00 11.33 -13.01
CA ILE A 169 -24.48 11.69 -14.36
C ILE A 169 -25.89 12.24 -14.19
N TYR A 170 -26.06 13.54 -14.32
CA TYR A 170 -27.39 14.10 -14.42
C TYR A 170 -28.09 13.47 -15.61
N PRO A 171 -29.35 13.02 -15.48
CA PRO A 171 -30.12 12.57 -16.61
C PRO A 171 -30.11 13.72 -17.62
N VAL A 172 -29.59 13.47 -18.82
CA VAL A 172 -29.61 14.43 -19.91
C VAL A 172 -31.07 14.78 -20.10
N LYS A 173 -31.46 16.03 -19.80
CA LYS A 173 -32.77 16.51 -20.20
C LYS A 173 -32.79 16.35 -21.71
N VAL A 174 -33.66 15.49 -22.21
CA VAL A 174 -33.93 15.36 -23.64
C VAL A 174 -34.53 16.71 -24.05
N PHE A 175 -33.71 17.59 -24.56
CA PHE A 175 -34.15 18.86 -25.12
C PHE A 175 -34.88 18.54 -26.40
N HIS A 176 -36.14 18.92 -26.47
CA HIS A 176 -36.86 18.98 -27.73
C HIS A 176 -36.13 19.99 -28.64
N GLN A 177 -36.00 19.65 -29.90
CA GLN A 177 -35.16 20.32 -30.92
C GLN A 177 -35.51 21.83 -31.21
N ASP A 178 -36.34 22.46 -30.42
CA ASP A 178 -36.89 23.80 -30.70
C ASP A 178 -36.33 24.95 -29.81
N ASP A 179 -35.36 24.65 -28.90
CA ASP A 179 -34.75 25.66 -28.05
C ASP A 179 -33.30 25.96 -28.49
N ASP A 180 -33.18 26.91 -29.44
CA ASP A 180 -31.92 27.31 -30.09
C ASP A 180 -30.93 28.11 -29.22
N ASP A 181 -31.20 28.37 -27.93
CA ASP A 181 -30.39 29.25 -27.10
C ASP A 181 -30.14 28.72 -25.66
N ILE A 182 -29.56 27.53 -25.52
CA ILE A 182 -28.99 27.20 -24.22
C ILE A 182 -27.46 27.10 -24.36
N ASN A 183 -26.77 28.19 -24.07
CA ASN A 183 -25.38 28.19 -23.68
C ASN A 183 -25.26 27.25 -22.47
N LEU A 184 -24.95 26.00 -22.73
CA LEU A 184 -24.43 25.07 -21.71
C LEU A 184 -23.11 25.66 -21.21
N THR A 185 -23.22 26.48 -20.17
CA THR A 185 -22.02 26.90 -19.45
C THR A 185 -21.33 25.66 -18.92
N PRO A 186 -20.02 25.50 -19.17
CA PRO A 186 -19.25 24.35 -18.70
C PRO A 186 -19.11 24.26 -17.17
N GLU A 187 -19.82 25.11 -16.42
CA GLU A 187 -19.56 25.43 -15.02
C GLU A 187 -20.26 24.54 -13.99
N LEU A 188 -21.11 23.61 -14.42
CA LEU A 188 -21.70 22.64 -13.48
C LEU A 188 -20.89 21.33 -13.48
N MET A 189 -19.65 21.40 -13.05
CA MET A 189 -18.98 20.21 -12.56
C MET A 189 -19.73 19.71 -11.32
N THR A 190 -20.35 18.55 -11.46
CA THR A 190 -21.12 17.95 -10.38
C THR A 190 -20.18 17.51 -9.26
N VAL A 191 -20.39 18.03 -8.08
CA VAL A 191 -19.75 17.54 -6.85
C VAL A 191 -20.16 16.09 -6.65
N HIS A 192 -19.18 15.22 -6.38
CA HIS A 192 -19.47 13.84 -6.08
C HIS A 192 -20.31 13.75 -4.81
N HIS A 193 -21.28 12.83 -4.76
CA HIS A 193 -22.17 12.67 -3.60
C HIS A 193 -21.43 12.14 -2.34
N VAL A 194 -20.27 11.50 -2.51
CA VAL A 194 -19.47 10.93 -1.40
C VAL A 194 -18.64 12.01 -0.74
N GLN A 195 -19.01 12.39 0.46
CA GLN A 195 -18.26 13.36 1.27
C GLN A 195 -17.16 12.67 2.09
N PHE A 196 -15.98 12.52 1.50
CA PHE A 196 -14.86 11.83 2.15
C PHE A 196 -14.40 12.46 3.47
N GLU A 197 -14.56 13.77 3.65
CA GLU A 197 -14.25 14.45 4.92
C GLU A 197 -15.00 13.79 6.08
N ASN A 198 -16.29 13.52 5.91
CA ASN A 198 -17.13 12.93 6.95
C ASN A 198 -16.86 11.44 7.18
N ILE A 199 -16.50 10.71 6.13
CA ILE A 199 -16.21 9.27 6.18
C ILE A 199 -14.87 9.03 6.88
N LEU A 200 -13.82 9.72 6.42
CA LEU A 200 -12.46 9.45 6.87
C LEU A 200 -12.22 9.83 8.33
N ILE A 201 -12.90 10.87 8.85
CA ILE A 201 -12.80 11.27 10.25
C ILE A 201 -13.28 10.17 11.21
N LYS A 202 -14.19 9.30 10.75
CA LYS A 202 -14.74 8.17 11.52
C LYS A 202 -13.90 6.90 11.43
N LEU A 203 -12.81 6.89 10.65
CA LEU A 203 -11.94 5.74 10.44
C LEU A 203 -10.55 5.94 11.10
N PRO A 204 -10.46 5.87 12.45
CA PRO A 204 -9.23 6.22 13.17
C PRO A 204 -8.06 5.24 12.94
N GLU A 205 -8.34 4.03 12.47
CA GLU A 205 -7.34 2.99 12.19
C GLU A 205 -6.87 2.97 10.74
N LEU A 206 -7.38 3.86 9.89
CA LEU A 206 -7.07 3.90 8.46
C LEU A 206 -5.59 4.24 8.22
N CYS A 207 -4.89 3.34 7.52
CA CYS A 207 -3.47 3.48 7.18
C CYS A 207 -3.25 3.75 5.69
N GLU A 208 -4.11 3.19 4.83
CA GLU A 208 -3.98 3.30 3.38
C GLU A 208 -5.34 3.60 2.74
N ILE A 209 -5.34 4.51 1.76
CA ILE A 209 -6.51 4.79 0.93
C ILE A 209 -6.13 4.66 -0.54
N HIS A 210 -6.95 3.91 -1.27
CA HIS A 210 -6.84 3.73 -2.71
C HIS A 210 -8.17 4.14 -3.34
N ILE A 211 -8.12 5.11 -4.26
CA ILE A 211 -9.31 5.61 -4.95
C ILE A 211 -9.06 5.59 -6.45
N ASN A 212 -10.01 5.04 -7.17
CA ASN A 212 -10.04 5.08 -8.61
C ASN A 212 -11.31 5.83 -9.03
N PHE A 213 -11.11 7.03 -9.59
CA PHE A 213 -12.22 7.82 -10.13
C PHE A 213 -12.49 7.36 -11.55
N GLY A 214 -13.67 6.85 -11.76
CA GLY A 214 -14.12 6.36 -13.05
C GLY A 214 -14.53 4.88 -13.03
N VAL A 215 -14.89 4.38 -14.20
CA VAL A 215 -15.32 3.00 -14.39
C VAL A 215 -14.13 2.04 -14.45
N ILE A 216 -14.33 0.83 -13.94
CA ILE A 216 -13.29 -0.22 -13.98
C ILE A 216 -13.08 -0.70 -15.42
N TYR A 217 -14.15 -0.76 -16.22
CA TYR A 217 -14.13 -1.23 -17.59
C TYR A 217 -14.55 -0.12 -18.54
N MET A 218 -13.76 0.12 -19.59
CA MET A 218 -14.13 0.99 -20.69
C MET A 218 -15.05 0.21 -21.63
N ASN A 219 -16.30 0.62 -21.69
CA ASN A 219 -17.29 0.14 -22.67
C ASN A 219 -17.40 1.12 -23.85
N ASP A 220 -18.18 0.77 -24.86
CA ASP A 220 -18.43 1.60 -26.05
C ASP A 220 -19.06 2.99 -25.74
N GLY A 221 -19.60 3.17 -24.53
CA GLY A 221 -20.15 4.44 -24.03
C GLY A 221 -19.18 5.26 -23.16
N PHE A 222 -17.87 4.97 -23.24
CA PHE A 222 -16.86 5.70 -22.46
C PHE A 222 -16.78 7.18 -22.83
N GLU A 223 -16.83 8.06 -21.83
CA GLU A 223 -16.57 9.49 -21.96
C GLU A 223 -15.47 9.93 -20.98
N TRP A 224 -14.65 10.90 -21.38
CA TRP A 224 -13.57 11.40 -20.51
C TRP A 224 -14.09 12.04 -19.22
N ARG A 225 -15.30 12.56 -19.22
CA ARG A 225 -15.99 13.10 -18.03
C ARG A 225 -16.21 12.05 -16.94
N ASP A 226 -16.25 10.76 -17.31
CA ASP A 226 -16.38 9.65 -16.34
C ASP A 226 -15.16 9.51 -15.40
N PHE A 227 -14.09 10.26 -15.66
CA PHE A 227 -12.89 10.34 -14.84
C PHE A 227 -12.68 11.73 -14.23
N GLU A 228 -13.62 12.63 -14.39
CA GLU A 228 -13.49 13.96 -13.83
C GLU A 228 -13.89 13.98 -12.36
N PHE A 229 -13.09 14.68 -11.60
CA PHE A 229 -13.19 14.84 -10.18
C PHE A 229 -13.16 16.34 -9.88
N SER A 230 -14.14 16.86 -9.13
CA SER A 230 -14.24 18.29 -8.88
C SER A 230 -13.15 18.79 -7.92
N VAL A 231 -12.91 20.09 -7.89
CA VAL A 231 -12.00 20.71 -6.92
C VAL A 231 -12.54 20.56 -5.49
N GLU A 232 -13.85 20.63 -5.33
CA GLU A 232 -14.55 20.44 -4.05
C GLU A 232 -14.40 19.02 -3.52
N ASP A 233 -14.50 18.03 -4.41
CA ASP A 233 -14.23 16.62 -4.05
C ASP A 233 -12.80 16.44 -3.58
N CYS A 234 -11.83 17.02 -4.30
CA CYS A 234 -10.42 17.01 -3.90
C CYS A 234 -10.21 17.68 -2.54
N LEU A 235 -10.90 18.79 -2.28
CA LEU A 235 -10.82 19.51 -1.03
C LEU A 235 -11.43 18.69 0.11
N SER A 236 -12.59 18.08 -0.10
CA SER A 236 -13.25 17.18 0.88
C SER A 236 -12.36 16.00 1.22
N LEU A 237 -11.79 15.33 0.20
CA LEU A 237 -10.84 14.24 0.41
C LEU A 237 -9.58 14.72 1.15
N GLY A 238 -8.99 15.84 0.74
CA GLY A 238 -7.81 16.42 1.39
C GLY A 238 -8.03 16.75 2.86
N LYS A 239 -9.19 17.32 3.22
CA LYS A 239 -9.57 17.59 4.62
C LYS A 239 -9.74 16.27 5.42
N GLY A 240 -10.39 15.27 4.84
CA GLY A 240 -10.53 13.96 5.46
C GLY A 240 -9.18 13.30 5.73
N ILE A 241 -8.28 13.33 4.75
CA ILE A 241 -6.90 12.81 4.87
C ILE A 241 -6.13 13.55 5.97
N LYS A 242 -6.21 14.87 6.00
CA LYS A 242 -5.53 15.69 7.01
C LYS A 242 -5.92 15.31 8.44
N ASN A 243 -7.17 14.91 8.64
CA ASN A 243 -7.70 14.48 9.94
C ASN A 243 -7.36 13.02 10.28
N SER A 244 -6.90 12.21 9.31
CA SER A 244 -6.57 10.80 9.50
C SER A 244 -5.13 10.62 9.98
N LEU A 245 -4.91 10.60 11.28
CA LEU A 245 -3.58 10.63 11.91
C LEU A 245 -2.70 9.41 11.60
N LYS A 246 -3.29 8.25 11.33
CA LYS A 246 -2.57 7.00 11.03
C LYS A 246 -2.35 6.77 9.53
N LEU A 247 -2.89 7.63 8.67
CA LEU A 247 -2.77 7.45 7.24
C LEU A 247 -1.32 7.67 6.77
N VAL A 248 -0.81 6.67 6.09
CA VAL A 248 0.58 6.62 5.60
C VAL A 248 0.64 6.69 4.08
N LYS A 249 -0.35 6.09 3.40
CA LYS A 249 -0.34 5.92 1.96
C LYS A 249 -1.64 6.39 1.31
N ILE A 250 -1.48 7.16 0.23
CA ILE A 250 -2.55 7.58 -0.66
C ILE A 250 -2.22 7.11 -2.06
N THR A 251 -3.19 6.46 -2.70
CA THR A 251 -3.14 6.07 -4.10
C THR A 251 -4.40 6.57 -4.79
N ILE A 252 -4.25 7.45 -5.78
CA ILE A 252 -5.34 7.86 -6.66
C ILE A 252 -4.89 7.55 -8.08
N THR A 253 -5.69 6.79 -8.80
CA THR A 253 -5.35 6.38 -10.16
C THR A 253 -6.51 6.68 -11.12
N ARG A 254 -6.19 6.77 -12.42
CA ARG A 254 -7.17 6.96 -13.49
C ARG A 254 -8.11 8.15 -13.25
N SER A 255 -7.54 9.28 -12.85
CA SER A 255 -8.28 10.51 -12.56
C SER A 255 -7.67 11.67 -13.35
N ASN A 256 -8.42 12.74 -13.52
CA ASN A 256 -7.93 13.97 -14.14
C ASN A 256 -7.54 14.97 -13.04
N LEU A 257 -6.29 14.96 -12.62
CA LEU A 257 -5.77 15.78 -11.54
C LEU A 257 -4.89 16.92 -12.08
N ASP A 258 -5.49 18.04 -12.40
CA ASP A 258 -4.77 19.27 -12.75
C ASP A 258 -4.20 20.01 -11.50
N GLN A 259 -3.55 21.13 -11.74
CA GLN A 259 -2.93 21.93 -10.66
C GLN A 259 -3.90 22.29 -9.52
N PRO A 260 -5.11 22.87 -9.75
CA PRO A 260 -6.01 23.22 -8.66
C PRO A 260 -6.51 22.01 -7.87
N ARG A 261 -6.76 20.87 -8.55
CA ARG A 261 -7.18 19.63 -7.90
C ARG A 261 -6.08 19.05 -7.02
N VAL A 262 -4.84 18.98 -7.51
CA VAL A 262 -3.69 18.54 -6.73
C VAL A 262 -3.43 19.44 -5.53
N ALA A 263 -3.51 20.76 -5.72
CA ALA A 263 -3.32 21.73 -4.63
C ALA A 263 -4.39 21.57 -3.54
N ALA A 264 -5.66 21.40 -3.94
CA ALA A 264 -6.77 21.17 -3.01
C ALA A 264 -6.62 19.86 -2.24
N LEU A 265 -6.26 18.76 -2.94
CA LEU A 265 -6.07 17.43 -2.37
C LEU A 265 -4.94 17.39 -1.34
N LEU A 266 -3.80 18.01 -1.65
CA LEU A 266 -2.58 17.88 -0.86
C LEU A 266 -2.42 18.98 0.20
N HIS A 267 -3.39 19.88 0.35
CA HIS A 267 -3.32 21.00 1.28
C HIS A 267 -3.22 20.56 2.75
N GLY A 268 -2.04 20.67 3.32
CA GLY A 268 -1.77 20.32 4.73
C GLY A 268 -1.78 18.81 5.03
N VAL A 269 -1.71 17.97 4.02
CA VAL A 269 -1.66 16.51 4.14
C VAL A 269 -0.26 16.04 4.54
N VAL A 270 -0.17 15.07 5.46
CA VAL A 270 1.11 14.51 5.95
C VAL A 270 1.12 13.00 5.75
N ILE A 271 1.80 12.55 4.70
CA ILE A 271 1.89 11.15 4.29
C ILE A 271 3.32 10.73 3.97
N GLN A 272 3.55 9.42 3.80
CA GLN A 272 4.85 8.87 3.45
C GLN A 272 4.89 8.32 2.01
N VAL A 273 3.77 7.84 1.51
CA VAL A 273 3.65 7.26 0.18
C VAL A 273 2.54 7.97 -0.58
N LEU A 274 2.89 8.54 -1.74
CA LEU A 274 1.96 9.20 -2.64
C LEU A 274 2.04 8.53 -4.02
N ASP A 275 0.93 7.98 -4.47
CA ASP A 275 0.79 7.43 -5.81
C ASP A 275 -0.35 8.15 -6.55
N LEU A 276 0.01 8.92 -7.56
CA LEU A 276 -0.91 9.62 -8.47
C LEU A 276 -0.68 9.15 -9.91
N SER A 277 -0.44 7.87 -10.10
CA SER A 277 -0.17 7.31 -11.43
C SER A 277 -1.41 7.35 -12.32
N HIS A 278 -1.22 7.62 -13.62
CA HIS A 278 -2.29 7.69 -14.64
C HIS A 278 -3.35 8.78 -14.39
N CYS A 279 -2.94 9.92 -13.83
CA CYS A 279 -3.85 11.02 -13.45
C CYS A 279 -3.78 12.26 -14.35
N LYS A 280 -3.12 12.18 -15.50
CA LYS A 280 -2.98 13.31 -16.47
C LYS A 280 -2.50 14.62 -15.84
N LEU A 281 -1.59 14.56 -14.90
CA LEU A 281 -1.09 15.70 -14.15
C LEU A 281 -0.53 16.83 -15.04
N GLY A 282 0.17 16.44 -16.12
CA GLY A 282 0.92 17.38 -16.93
C GLY A 282 1.99 18.13 -16.15
N ASP A 283 2.56 19.17 -16.76
CA ASP A 283 3.59 19.98 -16.10
C ASP A 283 3.02 20.84 -14.97
N THR A 284 1.82 21.34 -15.12
CA THR A 284 1.17 22.19 -14.12
C THR A 284 0.83 21.45 -12.83
N GLY A 285 0.28 20.22 -12.94
CA GLY A 285 0.06 19.34 -11.79
C GLY A 285 1.38 18.91 -11.15
N ALA A 286 2.42 18.66 -11.94
CA ALA A 286 3.75 18.33 -11.44
C ALA A 286 4.39 19.50 -10.65
N HIS A 287 4.17 20.75 -11.07
CA HIS A 287 4.58 21.92 -10.28
C HIS A 287 3.87 22.00 -8.92
N ALA A 288 2.55 21.71 -8.87
CA ALA A 288 1.84 21.65 -7.59
C ALA A 288 2.40 20.56 -6.65
N ILE A 289 2.81 19.42 -7.20
CA ILE A 289 3.53 18.36 -6.44
C ILE A 289 4.88 18.90 -5.96
N GLY A 290 5.64 19.62 -6.79
CA GLY A 290 6.90 20.26 -6.41
C GLY A 290 6.73 21.20 -5.20
N GLU A 291 5.70 22.04 -5.19
CA GLU A 291 5.37 22.89 -4.06
C GLU A 291 4.98 22.10 -2.81
N PHE A 292 4.20 21.04 -2.97
CA PHE A 292 3.89 20.14 -1.87
C PHE A 292 5.16 19.52 -1.26
N LEU A 293 6.09 19.02 -2.08
CA LEU A 293 7.35 18.43 -1.64
C LEU A 293 8.28 19.46 -0.96
N ARG A 294 8.22 20.73 -1.38
CA ARG A 294 8.97 21.82 -0.75
C ARG A 294 8.55 22.02 0.71
N ILE A 295 7.25 21.88 1.00
CA ILE A 295 6.67 22.12 2.33
C ILE A 295 6.70 20.84 3.17
N HIS A 296 6.36 19.68 2.60
CA HIS A 296 6.14 18.42 3.31
C HIS A 296 7.31 17.45 3.16
N LYS A 297 8.09 17.29 4.23
CA LYS A 297 9.36 16.53 4.27
C LYS A 297 9.21 15.08 4.74
N ARG A 298 8.04 14.45 4.59
CA ARG A 298 7.81 13.07 5.06
C ARG A 298 7.66 12.04 3.95
N ILE A 299 7.60 12.48 2.69
CA ILE A 299 7.42 11.59 1.53
C ILE A 299 8.66 10.71 1.37
N LYS A 300 8.42 9.40 1.41
CA LYS A 300 9.42 8.36 1.16
C LYS A 300 9.29 7.74 -0.22
N GLU A 301 8.06 7.62 -0.72
CA GLU A 301 7.79 7.04 -2.02
C GLU A 301 6.85 7.95 -2.81
N LEU A 302 7.23 8.24 -4.05
CA LEU A 302 6.46 9.06 -4.97
C LEU A 302 6.33 8.33 -6.32
N HIS A 303 5.08 8.02 -6.68
CA HIS A 303 4.76 7.36 -7.94
C HIS A 303 3.93 8.29 -8.82
N LEU A 304 4.46 8.59 -10.00
CA LEU A 304 3.86 9.51 -10.98
C LEU A 304 3.87 8.91 -12.39
N VAL A 305 3.59 7.61 -12.48
CA VAL A 305 3.65 6.87 -13.76
C VAL A 305 2.62 7.42 -14.75
N ASN A 306 3.05 7.62 -16.01
CA ASN A 306 2.17 7.93 -17.14
C ASN A 306 1.21 9.12 -16.86
N ASN A 307 1.79 10.26 -16.55
CA ASN A 307 1.06 11.48 -16.22
C ASN A 307 1.21 12.60 -17.26
N GLY A 308 1.94 12.36 -18.33
CA GLY A 308 2.24 13.39 -19.34
C GLY A 308 3.16 14.49 -18.82
N ILE A 309 3.98 14.20 -17.81
CA ILE A 309 4.94 15.14 -17.24
C ILE A 309 6.10 15.32 -18.23
N GLY A 310 6.34 16.56 -18.62
CA GLY A 310 7.46 16.97 -19.46
C GLY A 310 8.66 17.45 -18.65
N PRO A 311 9.69 18.00 -19.34
CA PRO A 311 10.90 18.52 -18.70
C PRO A 311 10.61 19.62 -17.67
N ASN A 312 9.68 20.53 -17.97
CA ASN A 312 9.33 21.63 -17.09
C ASN A 312 8.65 21.15 -15.79
N GLY A 313 7.72 20.19 -15.90
CA GLY A 313 7.07 19.60 -14.72
C GLY A 313 8.07 18.87 -13.84
N LEU A 314 9.01 18.13 -14.44
CA LEU A 314 10.09 17.47 -13.70
C LEU A 314 11.00 18.49 -13.00
N ALA A 315 11.32 19.62 -13.64
CA ALA A 315 12.10 20.69 -13.02
C ALA A 315 11.43 21.17 -11.71
N GLY A 316 10.10 21.36 -11.71
CA GLY A 316 9.33 21.72 -10.53
C GLY A 316 9.44 20.69 -9.40
N ILE A 317 9.28 19.39 -9.72
CA ILE A 317 9.42 18.30 -8.74
C ILE A 317 10.85 18.27 -8.16
N VAL A 318 11.87 18.31 -9.02
CA VAL A 318 13.28 18.27 -8.60
C VAL A 318 13.63 19.50 -7.75
N HIS A 319 13.14 20.68 -8.13
CA HIS A 319 13.29 21.89 -7.33
C HIS A 319 12.73 21.71 -5.92
N GLY A 320 11.48 21.23 -5.79
CA GLY A 320 10.85 20.96 -4.49
C GLY A 320 11.62 19.96 -3.62
N LEU A 321 12.18 18.91 -4.24
CA LEU A 321 12.98 17.89 -3.55
C LEU A 321 14.34 18.42 -3.08
N LEU A 322 14.96 19.32 -3.84
CA LEU A 322 16.34 19.79 -3.59
C LEU A 322 16.42 21.05 -2.71
N GLN A 323 15.28 21.66 -2.35
CA GLN A 323 15.25 22.79 -1.40
C GLN A 323 15.81 22.39 -0.02
N ASP A 324 15.68 21.11 0.33
CA ASP A 324 16.23 20.58 1.56
C ASP A 324 17.00 19.29 1.25
N SER A 325 18.28 19.29 1.61
CA SER A 325 19.16 18.12 1.43
C SER A 325 18.76 16.92 2.31
N SER A 326 17.85 17.09 3.24
CA SER A 326 17.36 16.05 4.17
C SER A 326 16.07 15.37 3.71
N ALA A 327 15.59 15.63 2.47
CA ALA A 327 14.40 14.97 1.95
C ALA A 327 14.52 13.43 2.08
N PRO A 328 13.55 12.75 2.73
CA PRO A 328 13.64 11.32 3.03
C PRO A 328 13.22 10.43 1.86
N LEU A 329 13.12 10.97 0.64
CA LEU A 329 12.63 10.24 -0.53
C LEU A 329 13.53 9.05 -0.85
N LYS A 330 12.94 7.86 -0.83
CA LYS A 330 13.62 6.58 -1.13
C LYS A 330 13.29 6.03 -2.49
N TYR A 331 12.06 6.23 -2.94
CA TYR A 331 11.62 5.75 -4.24
C TYR A 331 10.94 6.86 -5.04
N LEU A 332 11.46 7.12 -6.24
CA LEU A 332 10.87 8.00 -7.25
C LEU A 332 10.55 7.19 -8.51
N ASN A 333 9.28 7.18 -8.89
CA ASN A 333 8.81 6.48 -10.09
C ASN A 333 8.16 7.46 -11.06
N LEU A 334 8.86 7.73 -12.16
CA LEU A 334 8.47 8.65 -13.23
C LEU A 334 8.22 7.93 -14.57
N ARG A 335 8.08 6.61 -14.52
CA ARG A 335 7.92 5.76 -15.72
C ARG A 335 6.86 6.32 -16.68
N LEU A 336 7.11 6.19 -18.01
CA LEU A 336 6.18 6.57 -19.07
C LEU A 336 5.77 8.05 -19.08
N ASN A 337 6.67 8.95 -18.69
CA ASN A 337 6.48 10.40 -18.85
C ASN A 337 7.43 10.92 -19.95
N PRO A 338 7.00 11.83 -20.83
CA PRO A 338 7.82 12.33 -21.93
C PRO A 338 8.86 13.36 -21.44
N LEU A 339 9.78 12.91 -20.58
CA LEU A 339 10.78 13.79 -19.94
C LEU A 339 11.82 14.30 -20.92
N ARG A 340 12.15 13.53 -21.96
CA ARG A 340 13.15 13.86 -22.99
C ARG A 340 14.54 14.20 -22.39
N ASP A 341 15.49 14.54 -23.22
CA ASP A 341 16.86 14.83 -22.76
C ASP A 341 16.96 16.08 -21.89
N GLU A 342 16.10 17.07 -22.12
CA GLU A 342 16.00 18.26 -21.24
C GLU A 342 15.64 17.86 -19.80
N GLY A 343 14.73 16.90 -19.64
CA GLY A 343 14.43 16.32 -18.32
C GLY A 343 15.58 15.47 -17.76
N GLY A 344 16.37 14.85 -18.63
CA GLY A 344 17.56 14.10 -18.23
C GLY A 344 18.55 14.92 -17.41
N VAL A 345 18.72 16.20 -17.74
CA VAL A 345 19.56 17.14 -16.98
C VAL A 345 19.07 17.26 -15.53
N HIS A 346 17.75 17.36 -15.30
CA HIS A 346 17.18 17.45 -13.96
C HIS A 346 17.35 16.14 -13.16
N ILE A 347 17.28 14.97 -13.83
CA ILE A 347 17.59 13.68 -13.20
C ILE A 347 19.07 13.61 -12.78
N CYS A 348 19.97 14.05 -13.63
CA CYS A 348 21.40 14.14 -13.29
C CYS A 348 21.65 15.05 -12.08
N ALA A 349 21.04 16.24 -12.06
CA ALA A 349 21.12 17.16 -10.94
C ALA A 349 20.54 16.56 -9.64
N LEU A 350 19.42 15.83 -9.73
CA LEU A 350 18.84 15.12 -8.59
C LEU A 350 19.82 14.08 -8.02
N LEU A 351 20.38 13.22 -8.86
CA LEU A 351 21.29 12.14 -8.42
C LEU A 351 22.58 12.67 -7.76
N LEU A 352 23.06 13.83 -8.16
CA LEU A 352 24.25 14.47 -7.54
C LEU A 352 23.96 15.04 -6.14
N ARG A 353 22.73 15.47 -5.88
CA ARG A 353 22.40 16.26 -4.67
C ARG A 353 21.65 15.49 -3.62
N ILE A 354 20.74 14.57 -4.02
CA ILE A 354 19.95 13.76 -3.09
C ILE A 354 20.82 12.65 -2.46
N SER A 355 20.59 12.34 -1.18
CA SER A 355 21.34 11.28 -0.47
C SER A 355 20.48 10.08 -0.07
N SER A 356 19.15 10.27 0.00
CA SER A 356 18.21 9.30 0.56
C SER A 356 17.66 8.32 -0.47
N LEU A 357 17.80 8.61 -1.77
CA LEU A 357 17.18 7.85 -2.84
C LEU A 357 17.80 6.45 -2.95
N GLU A 358 16.92 5.43 -2.90
CA GLU A 358 17.30 4.01 -3.01
C GLU A 358 16.85 3.42 -4.36
N LYS A 359 15.73 3.94 -4.92
CA LYS A 359 15.17 3.46 -6.18
C LYS A 359 14.75 4.62 -7.08
N LEU A 360 15.13 4.55 -8.35
CA LEU A 360 14.69 5.48 -9.39
C LEU A 360 14.21 4.70 -10.60
N ASN A 361 12.98 4.95 -11.01
CA ASN A 361 12.41 4.40 -12.22
C ASN A 361 12.09 5.52 -13.21
N VAL A 362 12.81 5.56 -14.31
CA VAL A 362 12.63 6.48 -15.43
C VAL A 362 12.53 5.72 -16.76
N SER A 363 11.91 4.54 -16.71
CA SER A 363 11.70 3.73 -17.91
C SER A 363 10.67 4.35 -18.84
N GLY A 364 10.92 4.30 -20.14
CA GLY A 364 10.01 4.83 -21.15
C GLY A 364 9.83 6.35 -21.07
N CYS A 365 10.88 7.09 -20.74
CA CYS A 365 10.83 8.55 -20.55
C CYS A 365 11.33 9.35 -21.75
N CYS A 366 11.48 8.72 -22.91
CA CYS A 366 11.98 9.32 -24.16
C CYS A 366 13.39 9.92 -24.02
N PHE A 367 14.24 9.30 -23.23
CA PHE A 367 15.65 9.65 -23.13
C PHE A 367 16.43 9.10 -24.32
N ASN A 368 17.39 9.89 -24.83
CA ASN A 368 18.27 9.52 -25.89
C ASN A 368 19.74 9.43 -25.41
N THR A 369 20.64 9.36 -26.33
CA THR A 369 22.09 9.21 -26.08
C THR A 369 22.66 10.31 -25.17
N GLU A 370 22.18 11.55 -25.31
CA GLU A 370 22.61 12.68 -24.50
C GLU A 370 22.39 12.46 -23.02
N THR A 371 21.16 12.09 -22.62
CA THR A 371 20.85 11.71 -21.23
C THR A 371 21.66 10.51 -20.78
N GLY A 372 21.83 9.50 -21.66
CA GLY A 372 22.65 8.33 -21.36
C GLY A 372 24.10 8.69 -21.01
N LEU A 373 24.70 9.57 -21.76
CA LEU A 373 26.07 10.07 -21.49
C LEU A 373 26.14 10.89 -20.22
N GLY A 374 25.17 11.79 -19.98
CA GLY A 374 25.09 12.59 -18.75
C GLY A 374 24.95 11.72 -17.50
N LEU A 375 24.11 10.68 -17.55
CA LEU A 375 23.97 9.72 -16.44
C LEU A 375 25.29 8.94 -16.21
N ALA A 376 25.95 8.48 -17.26
CA ALA A 376 27.25 7.79 -17.14
C ALA A 376 28.32 8.70 -16.52
N GLU A 377 28.33 9.98 -16.87
CA GLU A 377 29.21 10.98 -16.27
C GLU A 377 28.92 11.16 -14.78
N VAL A 378 27.66 11.33 -14.39
CA VAL A 378 27.24 11.41 -12.98
C VAL A 378 27.70 10.19 -12.18
N LEU A 379 27.51 8.98 -12.73
CA LEU A 379 27.94 7.74 -12.10
C LEU A 379 29.47 7.66 -11.93
N SER A 380 30.23 8.20 -12.90
CA SER A 380 31.69 8.22 -12.88
C SER A 380 32.27 9.29 -11.98
N SER A 381 31.54 10.39 -11.73
CA SER A 381 32.03 11.59 -11.04
C SER A 381 32.45 11.35 -9.57
N GLY A 382 31.94 10.30 -8.96
CA GLY A 382 32.14 10.04 -7.51
C GLY A 382 31.37 10.97 -6.57
N PHE A 383 30.73 12.03 -7.06
CA PHE A 383 30.05 13.05 -6.25
C PHE A 383 28.67 12.64 -5.74
N MET A 384 28.06 11.57 -6.28
CA MET A 384 26.78 11.08 -5.76
C MET A 384 26.85 10.83 -4.25
N LYS A 385 25.89 11.38 -3.51
CA LYS A 385 25.77 11.16 -2.06
C LYS A 385 25.00 9.88 -1.70
N ILE A 386 24.31 9.30 -2.66
CA ILE A 386 23.52 8.07 -2.52
C ILE A 386 24.45 6.92 -2.11
N LEU A 387 23.99 6.07 -1.19
CA LEU A 387 24.76 4.90 -0.75
C LEU A 387 24.60 3.73 -1.75
N TYR A 388 23.38 3.41 -2.10
CA TYR A 388 23.02 2.34 -3.03
C TYR A 388 21.79 2.78 -3.84
N LEU A 389 21.81 2.48 -5.14
CA LEU A 389 20.75 2.84 -6.06
C LEU A 389 20.34 1.64 -6.93
N SER A 390 19.04 1.37 -6.98
CA SER A 390 18.38 0.56 -8.01
C SER A 390 17.84 1.52 -9.08
N LEU A 391 18.31 1.39 -10.31
CA LEU A 391 17.99 2.29 -11.43
C LEU A 391 17.29 1.51 -12.54
N ASN A 392 16.15 1.99 -13.00
CA ASN A 392 15.46 1.45 -14.16
C ASN A 392 15.46 2.49 -15.30
N LEU A 393 16.16 2.17 -16.37
CA LEU A 393 16.30 2.95 -17.62
C LEU A 393 15.60 2.30 -18.80
N SER A 394 14.97 1.14 -18.63
CA SER A 394 14.42 0.35 -19.73
C SER A 394 13.49 1.17 -20.66
N ASN A 395 13.38 0.76 -21.91
CA ASN A 395 12.55 1.46 -22.91
C ASN A 395 12.95 2.93 -23.18
N ASN A 396 14.24 3.26 -23.13
CA ASN A 396 14.77 4.54 -23.57
C ASN A 396 15.81 4.29 -24.67
N ASP A 397 15.82 5.09 -25.72
CA ASP A 397 16.74 4.91 -26.84
C ASP A 397 18.11 5.54 -26.57
N LEU A 398 18.82 5.01 -25.59
CA LEU A 398 20.11 5.56 -25.16
C LEU A 398 21.25 5.30 -26.15
N GLY A 399 21.15 4.23 -26.93
CA GLY A 399 22.10 3.90 -27.98
C GLY A 399 23.42 3.28 -27.50
N HIS A 400 24.21 2.78 -28.46
CA HIS A 400 25.42 2.03 -28.15
C HIS A 400 26.54 2.87 -27.52
N ILE A 401 26.63 4.16 -27.85
CA ILE A 401 27.64 5.06 -27.28
C ILE A 401 27.45 5.23 -25.79
N ALA A 402 26.19 5.46 -25.37
CA ALA A 402 25.87 5.50 -23.95
C ALA A 402 26.14 4.15 -23.26
N GLY A 403 25.88 3.02 -23.94
CA GLY A 403 26.18 1.70 -23.37
C GLY A 403 27.67 1.49 -23.08
N GLU A 404 28.56 1.98 -23.94
CA GLU A 404 30.01 1.97 -23.71
C GLU A 404 30.41 2.88 -22.54
N ALA A 405 29.83 4.08 -22.46
CA ALA A 405 30.03 5.01 -21.32
C ALA A 405 29.54 4.41 -20.00
N PHE A 406 28.38 3.77 -19.96
CA PHE A 406 27.85 3.06 -18.77
C PHE A 406 28.78 1.92 -18.35
N ASN A 407 29.33 1.15 -19.27
CA ASN A 407 30.28 0.08 -18.94
C ASN A 407 31.50 0.63 -18.18
N ILE A 408 32.06 1.74 -18.64
CA ILE A 408 33.19 2.42 -17.98
C ILE A 408 32.77 2.96 -16.61
N ALA A 409 31.61 3.62 -16.53
CA ALA A 409 31.08 4.24 -15.32
C ALA A 409 30.81 3.20 -14.22
N ILE A 410 30.12 2.11 -14.54
CA ILE A 410 29.73 1.08 -13.56
C ILE A 410 30.93 0.23 -13.10
N LYS A 411 31.96 0.10 -13.93
CA LYS A 411 33.20 -0.54 -13.50
C LYS A 411 33.81 0.15 -12.27
N ASN A 412 33.68 1.47 -12.18
CA ASN A 412 34.23 2.31 -11.13
C ASN A 412 33.22 2.64 -10.04
N CYS A 413 31.93 2.74 -10.38
CA CYS A 413 30.84 3.06 -9.45
C CYS A 413 30.29 1.80 -8.76
N LYS A 414 30.50 1.71 -7.43
CA LYS A 414 29.99 0.59 -6.62
C LYS A 414 28.61 0.85 -6.03
N LYS A 415 28.02 2.01 -6.31
CA LYS A 415 26.74 2.43 -5.71
C LYS A 415 25.53 1.87 -6.45
N ILE A 416 25.68 1.53 -7.73
CA ILE A 416 24.59 0.90 -8.50
C ILE A 416 24.57 -0.59 -8.21
N VAL A 417 23.46 -1.05 -7.64
CA VAL A 417 23.25 -2.46 -7.21
C VAL A 417 22.22 -3.20 -8.06
N GLU A 418 21.38 -2.46 -8.76
CA GLU A 418 20.45 -2.96 -9.76
C GLU A 418 20.36 -1.95 -10.91
N LEU A 419 20.37 -2.45 -12.14
CA LEU A 419 20.15 -1.64 -13.34
C LEU A 419 19.32 -2.45 -14.32
N ASP A 420 18.15 -1.91 -14.68
CA ASP A 420 17.36 -2.41 -15.80
C ASP A 420 17.62 -1.53 -17.02
N MET A 421 18.21 -2.14 -18.05
CA MET A 421 18.61 -1.48 -19.29
C MET A 421 18.01 -2.16 -20.53
N ARG A 422 16.95 -2.94 -20.34
CA ARG A 422 16.29 -3.63 -21.44
C ARG A 422 15.71 -2.61 -22.42
N MET A 423 15.86 -2.89 -23.71
CA MET A 423 15.39 -2.00 -24.78
C MET A 423 16.02 -0.58 -24.73
N CYS A 424 17.30 -0.49 -24.38
CA CYS A 424 18.07 0.75 -24.40
C CYS A 424 19.03 0.85 -25.62
N ASN A 425 18.95 -0.07 -26.56
CA ASN A 425 19.82 -0.15 -27.76
C ASN A 425 21.32 -0.21 -27.45
N PHE A 426 21.68 -0.84 -26.33
CA PHE A 426 23.06 -1.12 -25.96
C PHE A 426 23.62 -2.29 -26.79
N LYS A 427 24.94 -2.34 -27.02
CA LYS A 427 25.59 -3.53 -27.54
C LYS A 427 25.57 -4.66 -26.55
N LYS A 428 25.35 -5.89 -26.95
CA LYS A 428 25.30 -7.08 -26.10
C LYS A 428 26.54 -7.25 -25.21
N GLU A 429 27.74 -6.87 -25.76
CA GLU A 429 28.98 -6.90 -24.98
C GLU A 429 28.96 -5.91 -23.82
N SER A 430 28.44 -4.69 -24.04
CA SER A 430 28.30 -3.67 -23.02
C SER A 430 27.27 -4.13 -21.95
N GLU A 431 26.12 -4.68 -22.36
CA GLU A 431 25.11 -5.23 -21.43
C GLU A 431 25.68 -6.34 -20.55
N PHE A 432 26.44 -7.26 -21.14
CA PHE A 432 27.08 -8.34 -20.38
C PHE A 432 28.09 -7.81 -19.36
N LEU A 433 28.97 -6.88 -19.75
CA LEU A 433 29.98 -6.32 -18.85
C LEU A 433 29.35 -5.48 -17.74
N ILE A 434 28.34 -4.69 -18.05
CA ILE A 434 27.56 -3.92 -17.07
C ILE A 434 26.91 -4.88 -16.07
N SER A 435 26.20 -5.90 -16.53
CA SER A 435 25.52 -6.89 -15.69
C SER A 435 26.49 -7.60 -14.76
N LYS A 436 27.68 -7.99 -15.27
CA LYS A 436 28.76 -8.59 -14.46
C LYS A 436 29.23 -7.66 -13.34
N ASN A 437 29.43 -6.38 -13.64
CA ASN A 437 29.87 -5.41 -12.64
C ASN A 437 28.77 -5.12 -11.60
N ILE A 438 27.51 -5.08 -12.00
CA ILE A 438 26.37 -4.92 -11.08
C ILE A 438 26.25 -6.12 -10.14
N THR A 439 26.38 -7.35 -10.65
CA THR A 439 26.37 -8.55 -9.81
C THR A 439 27.47 -8.46 -8.73
N ARG A 440 28.69 -8.06 -9.11
CA ARG A 440 29.76 -7.80 -8.15
C ARG A 440 29.38 -6.76 -7.10
N ASN A 441 28.80 -5.63 -7.51
CA ASN A 441 28.38 -4.56 -6.60
C ASN A 441 27.32 -5.04 -5.62
N LYS A 442 26.34 -5.83 -6.09
CA LYS A 442 25.28 -6.43 -5.26
C LYS A 442 25.83 -7.40 -4.22
N GLU A 443 26.80 -8.22 -4.60
CA GLU A 443 27.50 -9.13 -3.67
C GLU A 443 28.29 -8.36 -2.61
N GLU A 444 29.06 -7.32 -3.02
CA GLU A 444 29.81 -6.49 -2.10
C GLU A 444 28.88 -5.79 -1.08
N MET A 445 27.71 -5.29 -1.55
CA MET A 445 26.69 -4.69 -0.68
C MET A 445 26.15 -5.71 0.32
N SER A 446 25.80 -6.91 -0.15
CA SER A 446 25.25 -7.98 0.70
C SER A 446 26.25 -8.38 1.80
N ARG A 447 27.53 -8.51 1.47
CA ARG A 447 28.61 -8.77 2.43
C ARG A 447 28.73 -7.65 3.48
N LYS A 448 28.62 -6.37 3.07
CA LYS A 448 28.66 -5.23 3.98
C LYS A 448 27.46 -5.20 4.92
N LYS A 449 26.25 -5.45 4.40
CA LYS A 449 25.02 -5.54 5.22
C LYS A 449 25.11 -6.67 6.24
N GLY A 450 25.53 -7.85 5.83
CA GLY A 450 25.70 -9.01 6.74
C GLY A 450 26.72 -8.72 7.85
N ARG A 451 27.85 -8.04 7.51
CA ARG A 451 28.86 -7.66 8.51
C ARG A 451 28.34 -6.63 9.50
N SER A 452 27.61 -5.59 9.03
CA SER A 452 26.98 -4.58 9.89
C SER A 452 25.92 -5.18 10.81
N GLU A 453 25.14 -6.16 10.31
CA GLU A 453 24.13 -6.85 11.12
C GLU A 453 24.77 -7.76 12.18
N TYR A 454 25.85 -8.46 11.83
CA TYR A 454 26.63 -9.27 12.76
C TYR A 454 27.26 -8.38 13.87
N GLU A 455 27.81 -7.21 13.49
CA GLU A 455 28.39 -6.26 14.45
C GLU A 455 27.32 -5.66 15.37
N ARG A 456 26.13 -5.33 14.86
CA ARG A 456 24.99 -4.93 15.70
C ARG A 456 24.55 -6.00 16.67
N ARG A 457 24.41 -7.26 16.23
CA ARG A 457 24.05 -8.39 17.10
C ARG A 457 25.12 -8.60 18.18
N ARG A 458 26.38 -8.44 17.83
CA ARG A 458 27.50 -8.56 18.77
C ARG A 458 27.51 -7.41 19.79
N SER A 459 27.23 -6.18 19.39
CA SER A 459 27.13 -5.04 20.31
C SER A 459 25.89 -5.10 21.20
N SER A 460 24.77 -5.61 20.72
CA SER A 460 23.56 -5.84 21.52
C SER A 460 23.70 -7.01 22.50
N ALA A 461 24.52 -8.01 22.16
CA ALA A 461 24.85 -9.13 23.06
C ALA A 461 25.82 -8.73 24.17
N PHE A 462 26.51 -7.58 24.07
CA PHE A 462 27.44 -7.03 25.03
C PHE A 462 26.83 -5.89 25.88
N ILE A 463 25.55 -6.02 26.25
CA ILE A 463 25.04 -5.27 27.41
C ILE A 463 25.51 -6.04 28.63
N PRO A 464 26.44 -5.50 29.46
CA PRO A 464 26.78 -6.15 30.70
C PRO A 464 25.48 -6.28 31.50
N LEU A 465 25.12 -7.50 31.87
CA LEU A 465 24.10 -7.77 32.87
C LEU A 465 24.53 -6.94 34.12
N ARG A 466 23.94 -5.77 34.30
CA ARG A 466 23.99 -5.07 35.54
C ARG A 466 23.48 -6.06 36.58
N ALA A 467 24.35 -6.59 37.42
CA ALA A 467 24.02 -7.49 38.48
C ALA A 467 22.78 -6.92 39.19
N LYS A 468 21.66 -7.64 39.13
CA LYS A 468 20.56 -7.38 40.03
C LYS A 468 21.14 -7.52 41.42
N SER A 469 21.28 -6.43 42.13
CA SER A 469 21.60 -6.44 43.52
C SER A 469 20.57 -7.33 44.21
N LEU A 470 21.02 -8.47 44.67
CA LEU A 470 20.34 -9.28 45.65
C LEU A 470 20.16 -8.41 46.87
N LEU A 471 18.94 -8.00 47.17
CA LEU A 471 18.56 -7.43 48.43
C LEU A 471 18.79 -8.49 49.52
N PRO A 472 19.57 -8.22 50.57
CA PRO A 472 19.63 -9.12 51.73
C PRO A 472 18.32 -9.07 52.50
N PRO A 473 17.96 -10.15 53.21
CA PRO A 473 16.75 -10.20 53.99
C PRO A 473 16.79 -9.19 55.15
N ALA A 474 15.65 -8.62 55.45
CA ALA A 474 15.46 -7.64 56.54
C ALA A 474 15.86 -8.22 57.91
N GLY A 475 16.61 -7.43 58.62
CA GLY A 475 16.85 -7.58 60.04
C GLY A 475 18.34 -7.44 60.42
N PHE A 476 18.74 -6.28 60.86
CA PHE A 476 19.52 -5.99 62.05
C PHE A 476 19.85 -4.48 62.12
N GLU A 477 19.72 -3.94 63.32
CA GLU A 477 19.77 -2.56 63.73
C GLU A 477 21.19 -1.97 63.74
N ASP A 478 21.22 -0.65 63.56
CA ASP A 478 22.19 0.36 64.06
C ASP A 478 23.68 0.01 64.14
N VAL A 479 24.50 0.70 63.32
CA VAL A 479 25.78 1.31 63.77
C VAL A 479 26.20 2.44 62.82
N GLN A 480 26.33 3.61 63.42
CA GLN A 480 27.06 4.86 63.16
C GLN A 480 27.77 5.09 61.79
N LYS A 481 27.48 6.26 61.23
CA LYS A 481 28.21 6.92 60.14
C LYS A 481 29.68 7.26 60.52
N PRO A 482 30.58 7.23 59.56
CA PRO A 482 31.69 8.20 59.54
C PRO A 482 31.62 9.09 58.28
N GLN A 483 32.18 10.28 58.51
CA GLN A 483 32.16 11.48 57.70
C GLN A 483 32.91 11.34 56.37
N GLN A 484 32.44 12.11 55.36
CA GLN A 484 33.08 12.35 54.07
C GLN A 484 34.37 13.20 54.19
N PRO A 485 35.31 13.06 53.28
CA PRO A 485 36.18 14.16 52.87
C PRO A 485 35.74 14.72 51.50
N THR A 486 35.49 15.99 51.49
CA THR A 486 35.32 16.87 50.34
C THR A 486 36.64 17.00 49.58
N ILE A 487 36.65 16.71 48.29
CA ILE A 487 37.67 17.15 47.34
C ILE A 487 37.00 18.03 46.33
N GLY A 488 37.32 19.32 46.37
CA GLY A 488 36.92 20.30 45.39
C GLY A 488 37.73 20.14 44.10
N VAL A 489 37.07 20.21 42.97
CA VAL A 489 37.71 20.45 41.67
C VAL A 489 37.13 21.72 41.08
N HIS A 490 37.98 22.73 41.00
CA HIS A 490 37.74 23.97 40.27
C HIS A 490 37.76 23.71 38.76
N PHE A 491 36.70 24.10 38.05
CA PHE A 491 36.79 24.35 36.63
C PHE A 491 36.79 25.87 36.38
N LEU A 492 37.83 26.30 35.71
CA LEU A 492 38.01 27.66 35.20
C LEU A 492 37.08 27.86 33.99
N ASN A 493 36.30 28.92 34.07
CA ASN A 493 35.60 29.51 32.93
C ASN A 493 36.57 30.39 32.14
N ASP A 494 36.80 30.08 30.89
CA ASP A 494 37.35 31.04 29.95
C ASP A 494 36.26 31.48 28.97
N ASN A 495 35.83 32.71 29.18
CA ASN A 495 35.02 33.49 28.23
C ASN A 495 35.90 33.92 27.06
N LEU A 496 35.47 33.59 25.85
CA LEU A 496 35.89 34.31 24.64
C LEU A 496 34.65 34.87 23.95
N ASN A 497 34.43 36.17 24.21
CA ASN A 497 33.59 37.04 23.40
C ASN A 497 34.29 37.31 22.07
N VAL A 498 33.64 37.03 20.97
CA VAL A 498 33.96 37.57 19.65
C VAL A 498 32.77 38.39 19.18
N HIS A 499 32.98 39.71 19.17
CA HIS A 499 32.14 40.67 18.45
C HIS A 499 32.30 40.46 16.93
N PHE A 500 31.21 40.46 16.21
CA PHE A 500 31.19 40.79 14.79
C PHE A 500 30.24 41.97 14.57
N ASP A 501 30.83 43.01 14.01
CA ASP A 501 30.17 44.24 13.61
C ASP A 501 29.30 44.02 12.37
N ASP A 502 28.13 44.62 12.41
CA ASP A 502 27.28 44.91 11.24
C ASP A 502 28.00 45.94 10.35
N ASP A 503 27.99 45.68 9.04
CA ASP A 503 27.78 46.66 7.99
C ASP A 503 28.02 46.03 6.61
N ASN A 504 26.99 45.89 5.81
CA ASN A 504 26.89 46.51 4.49
C ASN A 504 25.68 45.96 3.69
N SER A 505 24.78 46.88 3.52
CA SER A 505 23.73 46.88 2.50
C SER A 505 24.33 46.93 1.09
N SER A 506 23.85 46.06 0.17
CA SER A 506 23.72 46.40 -1.23
C SER A 506 22.66 45.59 -1.93
N THR A 507 21.59 46.25 -2.24
CA THR A 507 20.59 45.97 -3.24
C THR A 507 21.20 45.67 -4.61
N ILE A 508 20.84 44.55 -5.24
CA ILE A 508 20.83 44.41 -6.68
C ILE A 508 19.53 43.74 -7.11
N THR A 509 18.68 44.49 -7.75
CA THR A 509 17.59 44.13 -8.67
C THR A 509 18.17 43.42 -9.91
N PHE A 510 17.63 42.20 -10.24
CA PHE A 510 17.17 41.83 -11.57
C PHE A 510 16.36 40.54 -11.46
#